data_2bdebb0e024bf20ef37ef07bcfb666e9
#
_entry.id   2bdebb0e024bf20ef37ef07bcfb666e9
#
_cell.length_a   1.000
_cell.length_b   1.000
_cell.length_c   1.000
_cell.angle_alpha   90.00
_cell.angle_beta   90.00
_cell.angle_gamma   90.00
#
_symmetry.space_group_name_H-M   'P 1'
#
loop_
_entity.id
_entity.type
_entity.pdbx_description
1 polymer ?
#
loop_
_entity_poly.entity_id
_entity_poly.type
_entity_poly.pdbx_seq_one_letter_code
_entity_poly.pdbx_strand_id
1 'polypeptide(L)'
;MNQMYEIKNELEENLGKKVIIKANKGRKKYITRKGILESVYPSLFSVSVENGDEKALVTYTYSDVLTETVRILILDDDVDFSDIKAKKIS
;
A
#
# COMPACT_ATOMS: atom_id res chain seq x y z
N MET A 1 -0.97 22.88 0.62
CA MET A 1 -1.35 21.68 1.34
C MET A 1 -0.35 20.57 1.06
N ASN A 2 0.04 19.82 2.08
CA ASN A 2 1.08 18.79 1.93
C ASN A 2 0.43 17.46 1.53
N GLN A 3 0.66 17.01 0.30
CA GLN A 3 0.09 15.77 -0.20
C GLN A 3 0.60 14.55 0.57
N MET A 4 1.84 14.59 1.06
CA MET A 4 2.38 13.51 1.88
C MET A 4 1.60 13.37 3.18
N TYR A 5 1.21 14.50 3.76
CA TYR A 5 0.41 14.50 4.99
C TYR A 5 -0.96 13.88 4.75
N GLU A 6 -1.58 14.19 3.63
CA GLU A 6 -2.88 13.61 3.27
C GLU A 6 -2.80 12.10 3.11
N ILE A 7 -1.74 11.62 2.44
CA ILE A 7 -1.52 10.18 2.26
C ILE A 7 -1.31 9.51 3.62
N LYS A 8 -0.50 10.13 4.47
CA LYS A 8 -0.23 9.60 5.82
C LYS A 8 -1.52 9.46 6.61
N ASN A 9 -2.36 10.49 6.62
CA ASN A 9 -3.62 10.47 7.36
C ASN A 9 -4.56 9.39 6.82
N GLU A 10 -4.66 9.27 5.51
CA GLU A 10 -5.48 8.25 4.88
C GLU A 10 -5.04 6.86 5.28
N LEU A 11 -3.73 6.62 5.29
CA LEU A 11 -3.19 5.33 5.68
C LEU A 11 -3.38 5.06 7.17
N GLU A 12 -3.21 6.07 8.02
CA GLU A 12 -3.44 5.90 9.46
C GLU A 12 -4.87 5.46 9.77
N GLU A 13 -5.84 5.98 9.03
CA GLU A 13 -7.22 5.60 9.22
C GLU A 13 -7.51 4.18 8.77
N ASN A 14 -6.60 3.58 8.02
CA ASN A 14 -6.80 2.26 7.44
C ASN A 14 -5.77 1.25 7.91
N LEU A 15 -5.10 1.51 9.03
CA LEU A 15 -4.16 0.56 9.62
C LEU A 15 -4.86 -0.77 9.91
N GLY A 16 -4.17 -1.87 9.64
CA GLY A 16 -4.71 -3.20 9.85
C GLY A 16 -5.56 -3.72 8.70
N LYS A 17 -5.85 -2.90 7.71
CA LYS A 17 -6.65 -3.32 6.57
C LYS A 17 -5.81 -3.98 5.49
N LYS A 18 -6.46 -4.82 4.69
CA LYS A 18 -5.81 -5.46 3.55
C LYS A 18 -5.53 -4.42 2.47
N VAL A 19 -4.36 -4.51 1.90
CA VAL A 19 -3.94 -3.60 0.83
C VAL A 19 -3.29 -4.37 -0.31
N ILE A 20 -3.32 -3.78 -1.49
CA ILE A 20 -2.59 -4.28 -2.64
C ILE A 20 -1.59 -3.21 -3.04
N ILE A 21 -0.33 -3.59 -3.11
CA ILE A 21 0.76 -2.71 -3.51
C ILE A 21 1.18 -3.08 -4.92
N LYS A 22 1.20 -2.09 -5.79
CA LYS A 22 1.66 -2.25 -7.16
C LYS A 22 2.89 -1.37 -7.35
N ALA A 23 4.04 -2.00 -7.49
CA ALA A 23 5.31 -1.29 -7.61
C ALA A 23 5.86 -1.38 -9.02
N ASN A 24 6.33 -0.27 -9.55
CA ASN A 24 6.96 -0.22 -10.85
C ASN A 24 8.42 -0.67 -10.74
N LYS A 25 8.76 -1.73 -11.46
CA LYS A 25 10.12 -2.29 -11.46
C LYS A 25 10.89 -2.04 -12.76
N GLY A 26 10.36 -1.16 -13.60
CA GLY A 26 11.00 -0.84 -14.87
C GLY A 26 9.95 -0.46 -15.90
N ARG A 27 10.36 -0.39 -17.16
CA ARG A 27 9.42 -0.03 -18.23
C ARG A 27 8.27 -1.02 -18.31
N LYS A 28 7.06 -0.54 -18.02
CA LYS A 28 5.84 -1.33 -18.13
C LYS A 28 5.83 -2.62 -17.32
N LYS A 29 6.74 -2.72 -16.34
CA LYS A 29 6.80 -3.88 -15.46
C LYS A 29 6.36 -3.49 -14.07
N TYR A 30 5.36 -4.18 -13.57
CA TYR A 30 4.83 -3.94 -12.24
C TYR A 30 4.83 -5.24 -11.46
N ILE A 31 5.13 -5.11 -10.16
CA ILE A 31 5.01 -6.22 -9.24
C ILE A 31 3.85 -5.90 -8.32
N THR A 32 2.91 -6.83 -8.21
CA THR A 32 1.75 -6.69 -7.33
C THR A 32 1.95 -7.55 -6.11
N ARG A 33 1.80 -6.96 -4.93
CA ARG A 33 1.91 -7.66 -3.66
C ARG A 33 0.67 -7.42 -2.83
N LYS A 34 0.22 -8.46 -2.14
CA LYS A 34 -0.93 -8.40 -1.25
C LYS A 34 -0.43 -8.43 0.18
N GLY A 35 -1.03 -7.64 1.04
CA GLY A 35 -0.60 -7.60 2.42
C GLY A 35 -1.54 -6.81 3.30
N ILE A 36 -1.05 -6.51 4.49
CA ILE A 36 -1.78 -5.75 5.49
C ILE A 36 -0.97 -4.53 5.86
N LEU A 37 -1.63 -3.39 5.93
CA LEU A 37 -0.99 -2.14 6.32
C LEU A 37 -0.66 -2.22 7.81
N GLU A 38 0.63 -2.29 8.13
CA GLU A 38 1.10 -2.52 9.49
C GLU A 38 1.33 -1.23 10.27
N SER A 39 2.07 -0.29 9.68
CA SER A 39 2.48 0.91 10.40
C SER A 39 2.62 2.08 9.45
N VAL A 40 2.44 3.26 10.01
CA VAL A 40 2.56 4.53 9.29
C VAL A 40 3.51 5.43 10.06
N TYR A 41 4.50 5.97 9.37
CA TYR A 41 5.53 6.84 9.94
C TYR A 41 5.50 8.20 9.22
N PRO A 42 6.21 9.21 9.73
CA PRO A 42 6.15 10.55 9.11
C PRO A 42 6.57 10.61 7.65
N SER A 43 7.47 9.74 7.19
CA SER A 43 7.96 9.79 5.82
C SER A 43 7.78 8.49 5.03
N LEU A 44 7.31 7.43 5.71
CA LEU A 44 7.13 6.13 5.07
C LEU A 44 6.05 5.31 5.77
N PHE A 45 5.69 4.20 5.18
CA PHE A 45 4.77 3.26 5.79
C PHE A 45 5.26 1.84 5.53
N SER A 46 4.81 0.90 6.36
CA SER A 46 5.20 -0.49 6.22
C SER A 46 3.98 -1.38 6.00
N VAL A 47 4.18 -2.40 5.19
CA VAL A 47 3.14 -3.36 4.82
C VAL A 47 3.69 -4.76 5.07
N SER A 48 2.89 -5.57 5.75
CA SER A 48 3.21 -6.99 5.92
C SER A 48 2.70 -7.73 4.69
N VAL A 49 3.61 -8.18 3.84
CA VAL A 49 3.25 -8.88 2.60
C VAL A 49 3.43 -10.38 2.78
N GLU A 50 2.59 -11.15 2.11
CA GLU A 50 2.71 -12.59 2.12
C GLU A 50 3.61 -13.03 0.98
N ASN A 51 4.56 -13.91 1.30
CA ASN A 51 5.49 -14.48 0.35
C ASN A 51 5.50 -15.99 0.56
N GLY A 52 4.56 -16.69 -0.04
CA GLY A 52 4.35 -18.11 0.21
C GLY A 52 3.88 -18.33 1.63
N ASP A 53 4.60 -19.14 2.39
CA ASP A 53 4.28 -19.42 3.79
C ASP A 53 4.89 -18.41 4.75
N GLU A 54 5.66 -17.47 4.23
CA GLU A 54 6.34 -16.48 5.05
C GLU A 54 5.72 -15.11 4.88
N LYS A 55 5.85 -14.29 5.92
CA LYS A 55 5.44 -12.90 5.90
C LYS A 55 6.70 -12.04 5.95
N ALA A 56 6.74 -11.02 5.13
CA ALA A 56 7.85 -10.07 5.10
C ALA A 56 7.31 -8.66 5.30
N LEU A 57 8.04 -7.86 6.07
CA LEU A 57 7.71 -6.47 6.26
C LEU A 57 8.45 -5.64 5.24
N VAL A 58 7.71 -4.92 4.41
CA VAL A 58 8.28 -4.09 3.35
C VAL A 58 7.89 -2.65 3.60
N THR A 59 8.84 -1.73 3.43
CA THR A 59 8.56 -0.31 3.59
C THR A 59 8.50 0.40 2.25
N TYR A 60 7.66 1.42 2.19
CA TYR A 60 7.49 2.27 1.01
C TYR A 60 7.45 3.71 1.46
N THR A 61 7.89 4.63 0.62
CA THR A 61 7.85 6.05 0.94
C THR A 61 6.61 6.71 0.34
N TYR A 62 6.19 7.80 0.95
CA TYR A 62 5.07 8.57 0.41
C TYR A 62 5.44 9.23 -0.92
N SER A 63 6.72 9.56 -1.09
CA SER A 63 7.20 10.10 -2.36
C SER A 63 6.98 9.12 -3.51
N ASP A 64 7.21 7.84 -3.28
CA ASP A 64 6.95 6.80 -4.28
C ASP A 64 5.48 6.74 -4.66
N VAL A 65 4.59 6.95 -3.70
CA VAL A 65 3.15 6.98 -3.96
C VAL A 65 2.79 8.22 -4.77
N LEU A 66 3.35 9.37 -4.43
CA LEU A 66 3.08 10.62 -5.14
C LEU A 66 3.57 10.61 -6.57
N THR A 67 4.71 9.97 -6.83
CA THR A 67 5.27 9.85 -8.17
C THR A 67 4.70 8.69 -8.97
N GLU A 68 3.78 7.96 -8.35
CA GLU A 68 3.14 6.78 -8.95
C GLU A 68 4.12 5.64 -9.26
N THR A 69 5.31 5.66 -8.67
CA THR A 69 6.23 4.53 -8.70
C THR A 69 5.65 3.36 -7.94
N VAL A 70 4.91 3.66 -6.87
CA VAL A 70 4.19 2.68 -6.06
C VAL A 70 2.73 3.13 -6.00
N ARG A 71 1.82 2.20 -6.21
CA ARG A 71 0.39 2.44 -6.03
C ARG A 71 -0.12 1.54 -4.93
N ILE A 72 -0.96 2.10 -4.07
CA ILE A 72 -1.57 1.35 -2.99
C ILE A 72 -3.09 1.40 -3.13
N LEU A 73 -3.72 0.24 -2.99
CA LEU A 73 -5.16 0.09 -2.99
C LEU A 73 -5.57 -0.49 -1.65
N ILE A 74 -6.48 0.19 -0.98
CA ILE A 74 -6.98 -0.26 0.32
C ILE A 74 -8.30 -0.99 0.09
N LEU A 75 -8.41 -2.21 0.61
CA LEU A 75 -9.59 -3.04 0.46
C LEU A 75 -10.50 -2.87 1.68
N ASP A 76 -11.80 -2.97 1.45
CA ASP A 76 -12.74 -3.00 2.56
C ASP A 76 -12.56 -4.29 3.35
N ASP A 77 -12.89 -4.25 4.64
CA ASP A 77 -12.66 -5.37 5.55
C ASP A 77 -13.34 -6.68 5.12
N ASP A 78 -14.47 -6.57 4.45
CA ASP A 78 -15.26 -7.73 4.03
C ASP A 78 -14.93 -8.20 2.61
N VAL A 79 -13.93 -7.58 1.98
CA VAL A 79 -13.59 -7.89 0.59
C VAL A 79 -12.41 -8.83 0.54
N ASP A 80 -12.58 -9.90 -0.22
CA ASP A 80 -11.48 -10.81 -0.54
C ASP A 80 -10.58 -10.19 -1.60
N PHE A 81 -9.33 -10.62 -1.66
CA PHE A 81 -8.38 -10.12 -2.66
C PHE A 81 -8.82 -10.42 -4.10
N SER A 82 -9.67 -11.40 -4.28
CA SER A 82 -10.20 -11.75 -5.59
C SER A 82 -11.34 -10.86 -6.05
N ASP A 83 -12.00 -10.17 -5.12
CA ASP A 83 -13.13 -9.28 -5.41
C ASP A 83 -12.73 -7.85 -5.05
N ILE A 84 -12.07 -7.20 -5.96
CA ILE A 84 -11.41 -5.92 -5.68
C ILE A 84 -12.37 -4.76 -5.82
N LYS A 85 -12.88 -4.29 -4.69
CA LYS A 85 -13.50 -2.96 -4.57
C LYS A 85 -12.56 -2.16 -3.68
N ALA A 86 -11.62 -1.49 -4.28
CA ALA A 86 -10.56 -0.86 -3.54
C ALA A 86 -10.64 0.66 -3.63
N LYS A 87 -10.24 1.32 -2.54
CA LYS A 87 -10.07 2.76 -2.52
C LYS A 87 -8.66 3.09 -2.95
N LYS A 88 -8.52 3.81 -4.03
CA LYS A 88 -7.22 4.22 -4.55
C LYS A 88 -6.72 5.44 -3.81
N ILE A 89 -5.47 5.36 -3.32
CA ILE A 89 -4.77 6.48 -2.71
C ILE A 89 -3.62 6.89 -3.63
N SER A 90 -3.68 8.02 -4.20
CA SER A 90 -2.63 8.68 -4.98
C SER A 90 -3.17 9.43 -6.17
#